data_c9da18f2c5f267e5122119c54d0547f3
#
_entry.id   c9da18f2c5f267e5122119c54d0547f3
#
_cell.length_a   1.000
_cell.length_b   1.000
_cell.length_c   1.000
_cell.angle_alpha   90.00
_cell.angle_beta   90.00
_cell.angle_gamma   90.00
#
_symmetry.space_group_name_H-M   'P 1'
#
loop_
_entity.id
_entity.type
_entity.pdbx_description
1 polymer ?
#
loop_
_entity_poly.entity_id
_entity_poly.type
_entity_poly.pdbx_seq_one_letter_code
_entity_poly.pdbx_strand_id
1 'polypeptide(L)'
;MAETKVSARDYLLLADLAGGTTFKPVACLTTNSLTSTNDTIDATSKCGNQYTPSPVFSQSFECEGFAIDETGSPSKDSYQQLYTAHAAKTIFTIKMGKATPTSGDVYYGGLSTSTVFISDFGVQADDGDDVKFTATFVVCVPPIAQTEQA
;
A
#
# COMPACT_ATOMS: atom_id res chain seq x y z
N MET A 1 -8.21 -23.97 19.10
CA MET A 1 -8.04 -23.30 17.79
C MET A 1 -6.55 -23.15 17.52
N ALA A 2 -6.11 -23.60 16.37
CA ALA A 2 -4.69 -23.47 16.00
C ALA A 2 -4.42 -22.08 15.47
N GLU A 3 -3.34 -21.47 15.93
CA GLU A 3 -2.87 -20.18 15.41
C GLU A 3 -2.00 -20.42 14.19
N THR A 4 -2.26 -19.72 13.10
CA THR A 4 -1.48 -19.80 11.87
C THR A 4 -0.91 -18.44 11.53
N LYS A 5 0.41 -18.37 11.33
CA LYS A 5 1.06 -17.16 10.91
C LYS A 5 0.76 -16.86 9.45
N VAL A 6 0.51 -15.60 9.14
CA VAL A 6 0.35 -15.16 7.75
C VAL A 6 1.72 -15.08 7.09
N SER A 7 1.85 -15.74 5.92
CA SER A 7 3.11 -15.72 5.18
C SER A 7 3.25 -14.37 4.44
N ALA A 8 4.41 -13.72 4.61
CA ALA A 8 4.70 -12.47 3.92
C ALA A 8 4.78 -12.65 2.40
N ARG A 9 5.15 -13.83 1.92
CA ARG A 9 5.22 -14.13 0.49
C ARG A 9 3.86 -14.03 -0.20
N ASP A 10 2.79 -14.39 0.51
CA ASP A 10 1.43 -14.41 -0.04
C ASP A 10 0.71 -13.08 0.18
N TYR A 11 1.28 -12.16 0.94
CA TYR A 11 0.67 -10.88 1.30
C TYR A 11 1.17 -9.79 0.36
N LEU A 12 0.32 -9.38 -0.57
CA LEU A 12 0.68 -8.51 -1.70
C LEU A 12 -0.01 -7.16 -1.63
N LEU A 13 0.59 -6.21 -2.33
CA LEU A 13 0.00 -4.90 -2.59
C LEU A 13 -0.56 -4.92 -4.02
N LEU A 14 -1.85 -4.62 -4.16
CA LEU A 14 -2.54 -4.59 -5.44
C LEU A 14 -3.09 -3.19 -5.69
N ALA A 15 -3.06 -2.75 -6.92
CA ALA A 15 -3.51 -1.42 -7.32
C ALA A 15 -4.42 -1.50 -8.53
N ASP A 16 -5.37 -0.56 -8.60
CA ASP A 16 -6.27 -0.38 -9.75
C ASP A 16 -5.95 0.96 -10.41
N LEU A 17 -4.85 1.00 -11.16
CA LEU A 17 -4.37 2.21 -11.83
C LEU A 17 -5.26 2.65 -12.98
N ALA A 18 -5.96 1.72 -13.59
CA ALA A 18 -6.81 1.99 -14.75
C ALA A 18 -8.19 2.55 -14.40
N GLY A 19 -8.54 2.57 -13.11
CA GLY A 19 -9.84 3.06 -12.65
C GLY A 19 -11.01 2.11 -12.89
N GLY A 20 -10.73 0.85 -13.22
CA GLY A 20 -11.73 -0.20 -13.33
C GLY A 20 -12.02 -0.86 -11.98
N THR A 21 -12.44 -2.13 -12.02
CA THR A 21 -12.65 -2.91 -10.81
C THR A 21 -11.63 -4.04 -10.64
N THR A 22 -10.60 -4.05 -11.49
CA THR A 22 -9.58 -5.09 -11.51
C THR A 22 -8.33 -4.61 -10.79
N PHE A 23 -7.99 -5.28 -9.70
CA PHE A 23 -6.76 -5.03 -8.97
C PHE A 23 -5.65 -5.89 -9.55
N LYS A 24 -4.55 -5.24 -9.95
CA LYS A 24 -3.35 -5.93 -10.44
C LYS A 24 -2.27 -5.89 -9.37
N PRO A 25 -1.54 -6.98 -9.13
CA PRO A 25 -0.43 -6.95 -8.19
C PRO A 25 0.67 -6.00 -8.68
N VAL A 26 1.25 -5.27 -7.74
CA VAL A 26 2.46 -4.50 -8.00
C VAL A 26 3.61 -5.50 -8.17
N ALA A 27 4.39 -5.32 -9.23
CA ALA A 27 5.30 -6.36 -9.70
C ALA A 27 6.46 -6.65 -8.75
N CYS A 28 6.74 -7.92 -8.59
CA CYS A 28 8.00 -8.43 -8.02
C CYS A 28 8.45 -7.74 -6.74
N LEU A 29 7.54 -7.48 -5.82
CA LEU A 29 7.85 -6.81 -4.56
C LEU A 29 8.77 -7.67 -3.69
N THR A 30 9.80 -7.02 -3.14
CA THR A 30 10.64 -7.59 -2.09
C THR A 30 10.12 -7.23 -0.72
N THR A 31 9.55 -6.02 -0.58
CA THR A 31 8.91 -5.56 0.65
C THR A 31 7.67 -4.73 0.33
N ASN A 32 6.68 -4.83 1.20
CA ASN A 32 5.53 -3.92 1.21
C ASN A 32 5.08 -3.72 2.65
N SER A 33 4.61 -2.52 2.96
CA SER A 33 4.20 -2.18 4.32
C SER A 33 3.05 -1.18 4.32
N LEU A 34 2.25 -1.25 5.38
CA LEU A 34 1.25 -0.24 5.71
C LEU A 34 1.69 0.42 7.01
N THR A 35 1.88 1.72 6.99
CA THR A 35 2.21 2.51 8.17
C THR A 35 1.06 3.43 8.52
N SER A 36 0.69 3.43 9.79
CA SER A 36 -0.44 4.20 10.29
C SER A 36 0.02 5.00 11.51
N THR A 37 -0.28 6.30 11.53
CA THR A 37 0.18 7.20 12.58
C THR A 37 -0.95 8.05 13.11
N ASN A 38 -1.12 8.03 14.43
CA ASN A 38 -1.95 8.98 15.17
C ASN A 38 -1.04 10.04 15.78
N ASP A 39 -1.36 11.30 15.56
CA ASP A 39 -0.72 12.36 16.33
C ASP A 39 -1.24 12.38 17.75
N THR A 40 -0.40 12.79 18.67
CA THR A 40 -0.72 12.82 20.10
C THR A 40 -0.79 14.26 20.59
N ILE A 41 -1.83 14.57 21.35
CA ILE A 41 -1.95 15.84 22.04
C ILE A 41 -1.50 15.64 23.49
N ASP A 42 -0.54 16.45 23.93
CA ASP A 42 -0.09 16.47 25.32
C ASP A 42 -1.03 17.37 26.14
N ALA A 43 -1.83 16.76 26.97
CA ALA A 43 -2.75 17.45 27.87
C ALA A 43 -2.28 17.36 29.33
N THR A 44 -0.96 17.28 29.55
CA THR A 44 -0.34 17.20 30.86
C THR A 44 -0.66 18.44 31.70
N SER A 45 -1.08 18.21 32.93
CA SER A 45 -1.37 19.26 33.89
C SER A 45 -0.80 18.91 35.25
N LYS A 46 -1.06 19.79 36.25
CA LYS A 46 -0.65 19.53 37.64
C LYS A 46 -1.34 18.27 38.23
N CYS A 47 -2.40 17.80 37.58
CA CYS A 47 -3.10 16.58 38.01
C CYS A 47 -2.47 15.30 37.46
N GLY A 48 -1.40 15.41 36.66
CA GLY A 48 -0.64 14.30 36.12
C GLY A 48 -0.42 14.43 34.62
N ASN A 49 0.32 13.48 34.09
CA ASN A 49 0.60 13.38 32.65
C ASN A 49 -0.61 12.76 31.93
N GLN A 50 -1.06 13.40 30.87
CA GLN A 50 -2.20 12.91 30.09
C GLN A 50 -1.94 13.15 28.60
N TYR A 51 -2.18 12.12 27.79
CA TYR A 51 -2.06 12.17 26.34
C TYR A 51 -3.36 11.75 25.70
N THR A 52 -3.78 12.47 24.68
CA THR A 52 -4.98 12.15 23.90
C THR A 52 -4.64 12.07 22.44
N PRO A 53 -5.34 11.23 21.66
CA PRO A 53 -5.12 11.21 20.22
C PRO A 53 -5.62 12.49 19.56
N SER A 54 -4.82 13.02 18.63
CA SER A 54 -5.21 14.14 17.78
C SER A 54 -6.23 13.67 16.74
N PRO A 55 -7.08 14.57 16.20
CA PRO A 55 -7.90 14.23 15.05
C PRO A 55 -7.07 13.99 13.78
N VAL A 56 -5.78 14.34 13.79
CA VAL A 56 -4.90 14.09 12.65
C VAL A 56 -4.49 12.63 12.64
N PHE A 57 -4.81 11.96 11.54
CA PHE A 57 -4.51 10.55 11.33
C PHE A 57 -3.98 10.39 9.90
N SER A 58 -2.85 9.72 9.76
CA SER A 58 -2.24 9.52 8.45
C SER A 58 -1.87 8.07 8.24
N GLN A 59 -2.02 7.62 7.01
CA GLN A 59 -1.64 6.27 6.59
C GLN A 59 -0.91 6.32 5.26
N SER A 60 0.04 5.44 5.09
CA SER A 60 0.75 5.27 3.84
C SER A 60 1.13 3.82 3.61
N PHE A 61 1.21 3.44 2.33
CA PHE A 61 1.78 2.16 1.92
C PHE A 61 3.13 2.42 1.29
N GLU A 62 4.11 1.60 1.62
CA GLU A 62 5.43 1.66 1.02
C GLU A 62 5.76 0.33 0.39
N CYS A 63 6.40 0.35 -0.77
CA CYS A 63 6.84 -0.87 -1.42
C CYS A 63 8.19 -0.70 -2.08
N GLU A 64 8.90 -1.79 -2.19
CA GLU A 64 10.15 -1.91 -2.92
C GLU A 64 10.13 -3.21 -3.70
N GLY A 65 10.60 -3.19 -4.94
CA GLY A 65 10.61 -4.37 -5.77
C GLY A 65 11.54 -4.24 -6.95
N PHE A 66 11.63 -5.32 -7.72
CA PHE A 66 12.40 -5.35 -8.96
C PHE A 66 11.57 -4.81 -10.11
N ALA A 67 12.20 -3.98 -10.95
CA ALA A 67 11.59 -3.49 -12.17
C ALA A 67 11.49 -4.62 -13.19
N ILE A 68 10.32 -4.77 -13.80
CA ILE A 68 10.10 -5.72 -14.88
C ILE A 68 9.51 -5.00 -16.09
N ASP A 69 9.84 -5.48 -17.27
CA ASP A 69 9.29 -5.00 -18.53
C ASP A 69 8.27 -6.01 -19.06
N GLU A 70 7.04 -5.56 -19.20
CA GLU A 70 6.00 -6.29 -19.92
C GLU A 70 5.45 -5.38 -21.02
N THR A 71 5.35 -5.89 -22.22
CA THR A 71 4.79 -5.17 -23.36
C THR A 71 3.34 -5.57 -23.60
N GLY A 72 2.56 -4.64 -24.16
CA GLY A 72 1.15 -4.88 -24.44
C GLY A 72 0.27 -4.62 -23.23
N SER A 73 -0.48 -5.63 -22.78
CA SER A 73 -1.36 -5.54 -21.63
C SER A 73 -0.72 -6.24 -20.43
N PRO A 74 0.05 -5.51 -19.61
CA PRO A 74 0.76 -6.12 -18.51
C PRO A 74 -0.20 -6.69 -17.45
N SER A 75 0.13 -7.87 -16.94
CA SER A 75 -0.62 -8.52 -15.86
C SER A 75 -0.31 -7.95 -14.49
N LYS A 76 0.79 -7.20 -14.38
CA LYS A 76 1.27 -6.59 -13.14
C LYS A 76 1.63 -5.13 -13.39
N ASP A 77 1.44 -4.31 -12.38
CA ASP A 77 1.92 -2.93 -12.41
C ASP A 77 3.38 -2.88 -12.00
N SER A 78 4.22 -2.35 -12.87
CA SER A 78 5.64 -2.21 -12.62
C SER A 78 6.04 -0.73 -12.62
N TYR A 79 7.33 -0.48 -12.60
CA TYR A 79 7.88 0.87 -12.48
C TYR A 79 7.36 1.85 -13.54
N GLN A 80 7.09 1.38 -14.76
CA GLN A 80 6.59 2.23 -15.84
C GLN A 80 5.18 2.74 -15.54
N GLN A 81 4.28 1.86 -15.13
CA GLN A 81 2.90 2.20 -14.79
C GLN A 81 2.85 3.09 -13.54
N LEU A 82 3.68 2.76 -12.54
CA LEU A 82 3.75 3.54 -11.30
C LEU A 82 4.29 4.95 -11.54
N TYR A 83 5.32 5.09 -12.38
CA TYR A 83 5.86 6.40 -12.74
C TYR A 83 4.82 7.25 -13.47
N THR A 84 4.10 6.66 -14.41
CA THR A 84 3.04 7.36 -15.14
C THR A 84 1.95 7.86 -14.20
N ALA A 85 1.51 7.03 -13.26
CA ALA A 85 0.53 7.43 -12.26
C ALA A 85 1.06 8.52 -11.32
N HIS A 86 2.33 8.43 -10.94
CA HIS A 86 2.99 9.44 -10.10
C HIS A 86 3.06 10.80 -10.81
N ALA A 87 3.54 10.82 -12.06
CA ALA A 87 3.68 12.05 -12.82
C ALA A 87 2.34 12.72 -13.15
N ALA A 88 1.31 11.93 -13.41
CA ALA A 88 -0.04 12.42 -13.69
C ALA A 88 -0.83 12.76 -12.43
N LYS A 89 -0.28 12.48 -11.24
CA LYS A 89 -0.97 12.68 -9.95
C LYS A 89 -2.30 11.94 -9.87
N THR A 90 -2.33 10.74 -10.44
CA THR A 90 -3.52 9.91 -10.50
C THR A 90 -3.90 9.42 -9.10
N ILE A 91 -5.18 9.53 -8.76
CA ILE A 91 -5.75 8.95 -7.55
C ILE A 91 -6.41 7.62 -7.96
N PHE A 92 -6.04 6.55 -7.28
CA PHE A 92 -6.51 5.21 -7.60
C PHE A 92 -6.79 4.42 -6.32
N THR A 93 -7.47 3.28 -6.45
CA THR A 93 -7.77 2.42 -5.31
C THR A 93 -6.65 1.41 -5.08
N ILE A 94 -6.45 1.05 -3.82
CA ILE A 94 -5.39 0.12 -3.41
C ILE A 94 -5.95 -0.97 -2.50
N LYS A 95 -5.30 -2.13 -2.53
CA LYS A 95 -5.63 -3.26 -1.67
C LYS A 95 -4.34 -3.93 -1.21
N MET A 96 -4.27 -4.28 0.05
CA MET A 96 -3.18 -5.06 0.61
C MET A 96 -3.74 -6.32 1.25
N GLY A 97 -3.39 -7.48 0.73
CA GLY A 97 -3.90 -8.75 1.23
C GLY A 97 -3.28 -9.96 0.55
N LYS A 98 -3.82 -11.13 0.83
CA LYS A 98 -3.32 -12.37 0.25
C LYS A 98 -3.62 -12.45 -1.25
N ALA A 99 -2.70 -13.06 -2.00
CA ALA A 99 -2.86 -13.27 -3.43
C ALA A 99 -4.05 -14.17 -3.76
N THR A 100 -4.26 -15.21 -2.97
CA THR A 100 -5.39 -16.14 -3.08
C THR A 100 -6.12 -16.19 -1.76
N PRO A 101 -7.00 -15.22 -1.49
CA PRO A 101 -7.69 -15.15 -0.20
C PRO A 101 -8.76 -16.25 -0.08
N THR A 102 -8.92 -16.72 1.15
CA THR A 102 -10.02 -17.62 1.53
C THR A 102 -10.95 -16.92 2.51
N SER A 103 -12.13 -17.50 2.72
CA SER A 103 -13.11 -16.92 3.66
C SER A 103 -12.49 -16.66 5.03
N GLY A 104 -12.69 -15.46 5.56
CA GLY A 104 -12.17 -15.04 6.85
C GLY A 104 -10.79 -14.36 6.81
N ASP A 105 -10.10 -14.36 5.67
CA ASP A 105 -8.83 -13.66 5.54
C ASP A 105 -9.04 -12.15 5.56
N VAL A 106 -8.18 -11.45 6.28
CA VAL A 106 -8.25 -10.00 6.45
C VAL A 106 -7.42 -9.32 5.38
N TYR A 107 -7.98 -8.27 4.78
CA TYR A 107 -7.26 -7.39 3.86
C TYR A 107 -7.56 -5.92 4.17
N TYR A 108 -6.66 -5.06 3.70
CA TYR A 108 -6.78 -3.61 3.88
C TYR A 108 -7.08 -2.93 2.55
N GLY A 109 -8.07 -2.05 2.54
CA GLY A 109 -8.49 -1.37 1.32
C GLY A 109 -9.42 -2.19 0.48
N GLY A 110 -9.29 -2.09 -0.85
CA GLY A 110 -10.09 -2.85 -1.81
C GLY A 110 -11.50 -2.31 -2.05
N LEU A 111 -11.84 -1.19 -1.41
CA LEU A 111 -13.12 -0.50 -1.59
C LEU A 111 -12.96 0.75 -2.46
N SER A 112 -14.04 1.25 -3.01
CA SER A 112 -14.02 2.48 -3.81
C SER A 112 -13.54 3.71 -3.03
N THR A 113 -13.65 3.68 -1.71
CA THR A 113 -13.16 4.73 -0.82
C THR A 113 -11.69 4.58 -0.44
N SER A 114 -11.06 3.47 -0.80
CA SER A 114 -9.66 3.17 -0.46
C SER A 114 -8.71 3.78 -1.48
N THR A 115 -8.74 5.12 -1.58
CA THR A 115 -8.00 5.87 -2.59
C THR A 115 -6.64 6.32 -2.08
N VAL A 116 -5.66 6.24 -2.95
CA VAL A 116 -4.28 6.67 -2.69
C VAL A 116 -3.72 7.40 -3.91
N PHE A 117 -2.63 8.12 -3.67
CA PHE A 117 -1.80 8.64 -4.76
C PHE A 117 -0.34 8.36 -4.42
N ILE A 118 0.51 8.35 -5.44
CA ILE A 118 1.95 8.11 -5.25
C ILE A 118 2.62 9.43 -4.92
N SER A 119 3.11 9.57 -3.69
CA SER A 119 3.82 10.78 -3.26
C SER A 119 5.30 10.75 -3.64
N ASP A 120 5.93 9.58 -3.52
CA ASP A 120 7.34 9.38 -3.79
C ASP A 120 7.54 8.18 -4.69
N PHE A 121 8.41 8.31 -5.66
CA PHE A 121 8.75 7.24 -6.57
C PHE A 121 10.24 7.33 -6.88
N GLY A 122 10.92 6.18 -6.84
CA GLY A 122 12.33 6.11 -7.14
C GLY A 122 12.68 4.87 -7.95
N VAL A 123 13.67 5.01 -8.82
CA VAL A 123 14.26 3.90 -9.56
C VAL A 123 15.75 3.92 -9.29
N GLN A 124 16.31 2.77 -8.93
CA GLN A 124 17.72 2.62 -8.65
C GLN A 124 18.33 1.55 -9.54
N ALA A 125 19.41 1.90 -10.22
CA ALA A 125 20.14 1.00 -11.11
C ALA A 125 21.62 1.03 -10.72
N ASP A 126 22.06 -0.03 -10.06
CA ASP A 126 23.44 -0.21 -9.66
C ASP A 126 24.13 -1.22 -10.58
N ASP A 127 25.38 -0.98 -10.94
CA ASP A 127 26.15 -1.88 -11.81
C ASP A 127 26.26 -3.27 -11.17
N GLY A 128 25.90 -4.29 -11.93
CA GLY A 128 25.92 -5.67 -11.48
C GLY A 128 24.65 -6.15 -10.76
N ASP A 129 23.68 -5.26 -10.54
CA ASP A 129 22.40 -5.60 -9.90
C ASP A 129 21.22 -5.38 -10.85
N ASP A 130 20.09 -6.00 -10.51
CA ASP A 130 18.82 -5.73 -11.18
C ASP A 130 18.30 -4.34 -10.82
N VAL A 131 17.58 -3.73 -11.73
CA VAL A 131 16.94 -2.43 -11.47
C VAL A 131 15.83 -2.61 -10.44
N LYS A 132 15.83 -1.75 -9.43
CA LYS A 132 14.85 -1.73 -8.35
C LYS A 132 14.04 -0.46 -8.38
N PHE A 133 12.80 -0.54 -7.91
CA PHE A 133 11.97 0.65 -7.72
C PHE A 133 11.45 0.71 -6.28
N THR A 134 11.16 1.93 -5.83
CA THR A 134 10.49 2.19 -4.57
C THR A 134 9.32 3.11 -4.83
N ALA A 135 8.24 2.94 -4.09
CA ALA A 135 7.07 3.82 -4.20
C ALA A 135 6.42 3.98 -2.84
N THR A 136 5.92 5.19 -2.58
CA THR A 136 5.14 5.51 -1.39
C THR A 136 3.77 5.98 -1.82
N PHE A 137 2.73 5.30 -1.30
CA PHE A 137 1.33 5.60 -1.58
C PHE A 137 0.72 6.25 -0.35
N VAL A 138 0.20 7.46 -0.49
CA VAL A 138 -0.45 8.18 0.61
C VAL A 138 -1.95 7.99 0.51
N VAL A 139 -2.58 7.59 1.62
CA VAL A 139 -4.02 7.39 1.70
C VAL A 139 -4.71 8.75 1.71
N CYS A 140 -5.63 8.96 0.76
CA CYS A 140 -6.34 10.24 0.61
C CYS A 140 -7.35 10.49 1.74
N VAL A 141 -8.08 9.45 2.13
CA VAL A 141 -9.13 9.54 3.17
C VAL A 141 -8.89 8.43 4.20
N PRO A 142 -7.99 8.66 5.18
CA PRO A 142 -7.78 7.70 6.25
C PRO A 142 -8.96 7.68 7.25
N PRO A 143 -9.20 6.59 7.97
CA PRO A 143 -8.48 5.32 7.90
C PRO A 143 -8.92 4.46 6.72
N ILE A 144 -8.00 3.64 6.23
CA ILE A 144 -8.31 2.65 5.21
C ILE A 144 -9.07 1.48 5.85
N ALA A 145 -10.03 0.93 5.12
CA ALA A 145 -10.88 -0.13 5.67
C ALA A 145 -10.11 -1.44 5.87
N GLN A 146 -10.37 -2.09 7.00
CA GLN A 146 -9.95 -3.46 7.26
C GLN A 146 -11.16 -4.35 7.05
N THR A 147 -11.05 -5.35 6.19
CA THR A 147 -12.19 -6.18 5.77
C THR A 147 -11.83 -7.65 5.81
N GLU A 148 -12.80 -8.49 6.13
CA GLU A 148 -12.65 -9.94 6.04
C GLU A 148 -13.20 -10.42 4.70
N GLN A 149 -12.50 -11.37 4.09
CA GLN A 149 -12.93 -12.01 2.84
C GLN A 149 -14.19 -12.85 3.11
N ALA A 150 -15.20 -12.60 2.30
CA ALA A 150 -16.45 -13.35 2.34
C ALA A 150 -16.28 -14.80 1.85
#